data_dad7d9fedd9c0164263fa9420eddc06c
#
_entry.id   dad7d9fedd9c0164263fa9420eddc06c
#
_cell.length_a   1.000
_cell.length_b   1.000
_cell.length_c   1.000
_cell.angle_alpha   90.00
_cell.angle_beta   90.00
_cell.angle_gamma   90.00
#
_symmetry.space_group_name_H-M   'P 1'
#
loop_
_entity.id
_entity.type
_entity.pdbx_description
1 polymer ?
#
loop_
_entity_poly.entity_id
_entity_poly.type
_entity_poly.pdbx_seq_one_letter_code
_entity_poly.pdbx_strand_id
1 'polypeptide(L)' 'MPYVNIKVTNEGVTREQKSQLIKGVTDLLQDVLGKDPATTFVVIDEVELTDWGVGGVNVEEYRRRQS' A
#
# COMPACT_ATOMS: atom_id res chain seq x y z
N MET A 1 -11.23 -0.55 16.54
CA MET A 1 -9.83 -0.76 16.08
C MET A 1 -9.79 -0.73 14.57
N PRO A 2 -9.38 0.38 13.97
CA PRO A 2 -9.29 0.43 12.51
C PRO A 2 -8.11 -0.36 11.97
N TYR A 3 -8.28 -0.90 10.79
CA TYR A 3 -7.26 -1.63 10.07
C TYR A 3 -7.18 -1.11 8.65
N VAL A 4 -5.96 -0.79 8.20
CA VAL A 4 -5.72 -0.32 6.83
C VAL A 4 -4.68 -1.22 6.20
N ASN A 5 -4.95 -1.65 4.99
CA ASN A 5 -4.00 -2.42 4.20
C ASN A 5 -3.65 -1.64 2.94
N ILE A 6 -2.36 -1.46 2.71
CA ILE A 6 -1.84 -0.80 1.52
C ILE A 6 -1.08 -1.86 0.72
N LYS A 7 -1.53 -2.12 -0.50
CA LYS A 7 -0.84 -3.04 -1.40
C LYS A 7 -0.19 -2.24 -2.50
N VAL A 8 1.09 -2.48 -2.72
CA VAL A 8 1.84 -1.85 -3.81
C VAL A 8 2.64 -2.92 -4.54
N THR A 9 2.95 -2.65 -5.79
CA THR A 9 3.85 -3.54 -6.53
C THR A 9 5.26 -3.43 -5.95
N ASN A 10 5.99 -4.54 -6.00
CA ASN A 10 7.35 -4.62 -5.45
C ASN A 10 8.32 -3.91 -6.39
N GLU A 11 8.43 -2.59 -6.25
CA GLU A 11 9.23 -1.74 -7.13
C GLU A 11 10.10 -0.76 -6.34
N GLY A 12 10.60 -1.19 -5.20
CA GLY A 12 11.60 -0.41 -4.47
C GLY A 12 11.06 0.60 -3.47
N VAL A 13 9.91 0.33 -2.88
CA VAL A 13 9.42 1.16 -1.77
C VAL A 13 10.41 1.06 -0.62
N THR A 14 10.91 2.19 -0.15
CA THR A 14 11.92 2.22 0.89
C THR A 14 11.32 2.08 2.28
N ARG A 15 12.17 1.73 3.25
CA ARG A 15 11.78 1.64 4.66
C ARG A 15 11.22 2.97 5.16
N GLU A 16 11.86 4.07 4.77
CA GLU A 16 11.44 5.42 5.16
C GLU A 16 10.07 5.76 4.57
N GLN A 17 9.84 5.38 3.32
CA GLN A 17 8.54 5.60 2.69
C GLN A 17 7.44 4.81 3.37
N LYS A 18 7.72 3.57 3.75
CA LYS A 18 6.77 2.75 4.50
C LYS A 18 6.42 3.38 5.84
N SER A 19 7.43 3.91 6.55
CA SER A 19 7.21 4.60 7.82
C SER A 19 6.33 5.84 7.65
N GLN A 20 6.57 6.61 6.59
CA GLN A 20 5.77 7.78 6.26
C GLN A 20 4.33 7.41 5.95
N LEU A 21 4.13 6.32 5.20
CA LEU A 21 2.78 5.85 4.87
C LEU A 21 2.02 5.42 6.12
N ILE A 22 2.68 4.66 6.99
CA ILE A 22 2.06 4.19 8.23
C ILE A 22 1.66 5.37 9.10
N LYS A 23 2.56 6.33 9.28
CA LYS A 23 2.27 7.51 10.10
C LYS A 23 1.17 8.36 9.47
N GLY A 24 1.26 8.61 8.17
CA GLY A 24 0.29 9.48 7.48
C GLY A 24 -1.12 8.91 7.50
N VAL A 25 -1.26 7.61 7.25
CA VAL A 25 -2.58 6.96 7.30
C VAL A 25 -3.13 6.95 8.73
N THR A 26 -2.28 6.69 9.71
CA THR A 26 -2.69 6.73 11.12
C THR A 26 -3.18 8.13 11.51
N ASP A 27 -2.44 9.16 11.12
CA ASP A 27 -2.83 10.55 11.40
C ASP A 27 -4.15 10.90 10.72
N LEU A 28 -4.35 10.45 9.50
CA LEU A 28 -5.57 10.69 8.75
C LEU A 28 -6.80 10.09 9.45
N LEU A 29 -6.67 8.87 9.93
CA LEU A 29 -7.77 8.21 10.65
C LEU A 29 -8.08 8.90 11.97
N GLN A 30 -7.07 9.43 12.64
CA GLN A 30 -7.25 10.20 13.84
C GLN A 30 -7.98 11.51 13.54
N ASP A 31 -7.54 12.22 12.50
CA ASP A 31 -8.09 13.52 12.15
C ASP A 31 -9.54 13.43 11.67
N VAL A 32 -9.85 12.44 10.84
CA VAL A 32 -11.17 12.33 10.22
C VAL A 32 -12.16 11.59 11.12
N LEU A 33 -11.73 10.51 11.75
CA LEU A 33 -12.63 9.61 12.50
C LEU A 33 -12.40 9.66 14.01
N GLY A 34 -11.40 10.37 14.49
CA GLY A 34 -11.07 10.41 15.90
C GLY A 34 -10.56 9.09 16.44
N LYS A 35 -9.97 8.25 15.59
CA LYS A 35 -9.47 6.95 16.02
C LYS A 35 -8.15 7.09 16.77
N ASP A 36 -7.99 6.28 17.82
CA ASP A 36 -6.80 6.27 18.65
C ASP A 36 -5.63 5.66 17.87
N PRO A 37 -4.52 6.39 17.68
CA PRO A 37 -3.34 5.83 17.00
C PRO A 37 -2.82 4.55 17.66
N ALA A 38 -2.97 4.40 18.97
CA ALA A 38 -2.47 3.24 19.71
C ALA A 38 -3.19 1.94 19.32
N THR A 39 -4.38 2.04 18.74
CA THR A 39 -5.17 0.88 18.32
C THR A 39 -5.47 0.88 16.83
N THR A 40 -4.74 1.69 16.05
CA THR A 40 -4.87 1.73 14.60
C THR A 40 -3.76 0.86 13.99
N PHE A 41 -4.18 -0.08 13.14
CA PHE A 41 -3.26 -1.03 12.51
C PHE A 41 -3.14 -0.73 11.03
N VAL A 42 -1.90 -0.67 10.53
CA VAL A 42 -1.61 -0.42 9.12
C VAL A 42 -0.65 -1.50 8.65
N VAL A 43 -1.01 -2.19 7.58
CA VAL A 43 -0.16 -3.23 6.99
C VAL A 43 0.14 -2.83 5.55
N ILE A 44 1.41 -2.96 5.16
CA ILE A 44 1.85 -2.69 3.79
C ILE A 44 2.32 -4.01 3.20
N ASP A 45 1.76 -4.39 2.06
CA ASP A 45 2.15 -5.57 1.31
C ASP A 45 2.83 -5.16 0.01
N GLU A 46 4.02 -5.67 -0.22
CA GLU A 46 4.69 -5.55 -1.51
C GLU A 46 4.36 -6.79 -2.32
N VAL A 47 3.69 -6.61 -3.44
CA VAL A 47 3.23 -7.71 -4.28
C VAL A 47 4.14 -7.82 -5.49
N GLU A 48 4.60 -9.04 -5.78
CA GLU A 48 5.44 -9.29 -6.94
C GLU A 48 4.70 -8.89 -8.22
N LEU A 49 5.45 -8.39 -9.20
CA LEU A 49 4.86 -7.93 -10.46
C LEU A 49 4.10 -9.03 -11.18
N THR A 50 4.57 -10.28 -11.06
CA THR A 50 3.89 -11.42 -11.68
C THR A 50 2.58 -11.78 -10.97
N ASP A 51 2.39 -11.29 -9.75
CA ASP A 51 1.19 -11.55 -8.95
C ASP A 51 0.17 -10.41 -9.04
N TRP A 52 0.47 -9.38 -9.80
CA TRP A 52 -0.38 -8.19 -9.95
C TRP A 52 -1.01 -8.22 -11.34
N GLY A 53 -2.29 -8.56 -11.42
CA GLY A 53 -3.00 -8.68 -12.69
C GLY A 53 -3.71 -7.41 -13.07
N VAL A 54 -3.61 -7.05 -14.35
CA VAL A 54 -4.36 -5.95 -14.94
C VAL A 54 -4.66 -6.30 -16.40
N GLY A 55 -5.90 -6.10 -16.80
CA GLY A 55 -6.31 -6.39 -18.18
C GLY A 55 -6.18 -7.84 -18.59
N GLY A 56 -6.20 -8.76 -17.61
CA GLY A 56 -6.10 -10.19 -17.88
C GLY A 56 -4.68 -10.74 -17.94
N VAL A 57 -3.67 -9.89 -17.74
CA VAL A 57 -2.26 -10.30 -17.75
C VAL A 57 -1.56 -9.71 -16.53
N ASN A 58 -0.36 -10.18 -16.19
CA ASN A 58 0.39 -9.56 -15.11
C ASN A 58 0.91 -8.17 -15.55
N VAL A 59 1.26 -7.34 -14.57
CA VAL A 59 1.59 -5.94 -14.85
C VAL A 59 2.85 -5.77 -15.70
N GLU A 60 3.80 -6.70 -15.61
CA GLU A 60 4.99 -6.66 -16.48
C GLU A 60 4.59 -6.79 -17.95
N GLU A 61 3.75 -7.77 -18.24
CA GLU A 61 3.24 -8.00 -19.59
C GLU A 61 2.38 -6.83 -20.07
N TYR A 62 1.54 -6.31 -19.17
CA TYR A 62 0.68 -5.18 -19.50
C TYR A 62 1.51 -3.95 -19.91
N ARG A 63 2.57 -3.66 -19.14
CA ARG A 63 3.45 -2.52 -19.45
C ARG A 63 4.20 -2.70 -20.76
N ARG A 64 4.61 -3.93 -21.08
CA ARG A 64 5.26 -4.21 -22.37
C ARG A 64 4.32 -3.91 -23.52
N ARG A 65 3.03 -4.21 -23.36
CA ARG A 65 2.02 -3.94 -24.39
C ARG A 65 1.71 -2.47 -24.55
N GLN A 66 1.99 -1.65 -23.51
CA GLN A 66 1.70 -0.22 -23.55
C GLN A 66 2.86 0.59 -24.14
N SER A 67 4.05 0.03 -24.18
CA SER A 67 5.24 0.76 -24.67
C SER A 67 5.40 0.68 -26.21
#